data_b532912d190eb1453611bd5bf0b188dd
#
_entry.id   b532912d190eb1453611bd5bf0b188dd
#
_cell.length_a   1.000
_cell.length_b   1.000
_cell.length_c   1.000
_cell.angle_alpha   90.00
_cell.angle_beta   90.00
_cell.angle_gamma   90.00
#
_symmetry.space_group_name_H-M   'P 1'
#
loop_
_entity.id
_entity.type
_entity.pdbx_description
1 polymer ?
#
loop_
_entity_poly.entity_id
_entity_poly.type
_entity_poly.pdbx_seq_one_letter_code
_entity_poly.pdbx_strand_id
1 'polypeptide(L)' 'MKCLYKELDRRKKYLITKINNEIGHLSDLWFDEKLSDKEYCERFENLKNRIRELQG' A
#
# COMPACT_ATOMS: atom_id res chain seq x y z
N MET A 1 -0.81 -22.35 -19.00
CA MET A 1 -0.27 -22.31 -17.65
C MET A 1 0.59 -21.07 -17.38
N LYS A 2 1.42 -20.67 -18.32
CA LYS A 2 2.23 -19.44 -18.15
C LYS A 2 1.38 -18.18 -18.01
N CYS A 3 0.19 -18.17 -18.60
CA CYS A 3 -0.72 -17.02 -18.51
C CYS A 3 -1.25 -16.77 -17.11
N LEU A 4 -1.44 -17.82 -16.32
CA LEU A 4 -1.96 -17.71 -14.96
C LEU A 4 -0.97 -17.00 -14.04
N TYR A 5 0.32 -17.31 -14.17
CA TYR A 5 1.35 -16.66 -13.38
C TYR A 5 1.47 -15.17 -13.71
N LYS A 6 1.36 -14.83 -14.99
CA LYS A 6 1.41 -13.43 -15.42
C LYS A 6 0.22 -12.63 -14.88
N GLU A 7 -0.97 -13.22 -14.86
CA GLU A 7 -2.14 -12.56 -14.30
C GLU A 7 -2.02 -12.34 -12.80
N LEU A 8 -1.51 -13.33 -12.06
CA LEU A 8 -1.26 -13.18 -10.64
C LEU A 8 -0.24 -12.09 -10.35
N ASP A 9 0.84 -12.03 -11.14
CA ASP A 9 1.85 -11.00 -11.00
C ASP A 9 1.27 -9.61 -11.31
N ARG A 10 0.42 -9.49 -12.32
CA ARG A 10 -0.24 -8.24 -12.65
C ARG A 10 -1.15 -7.78 -11.52
N ARG A 11 -1.92 -8.70 -10.94
CA ARG A 11 -2.80 -8.39 -9.80
C ARG A 11 -2.00 -7.93 -8.60
N LYS A 12 -0.90 -8.64 -8.28
CA LYS A 12 -0.03 -8.25 -7.18
C LYS A 12 0.56 -6.87 -7.40
N LYS A 13 1.07 -6.61 -8.59
CA LYS A 13 1.63 -5.29 -8.94
C LYS A 13 0.59 -4.19 -8.83
N TYR A 14 -0.61 -4.45 -9.32
CA TYR A 14 -1.71 -3.50 -9.24
C TYR A 14 -2.05 -3.17 -7.77
N LEU A 15 -2.16 -4.20 -6.93
CA LEU A 15 -2.46 -4.02 -5.52
C LEU A 15 -1.35 -3.26 -4.80
N ILE A 16 -0.10 -3.60 -5.08
CA ILE A 16 1.04 -2.91 -4.49
C ILE A 16 1.05 -1.43 -4.91
N THR A 17 0.82 -1.15 -6.18
CA THR A 17 0.74 0.22 -6.68
C THR A 17 -0.39 0.98 -6.00
N LYS A 18 -1.55 0.36 -5.85
CA LYS A 18 -2.68 0.97 -5.17
C LYS A 18 -2.36 1.29 -3.72
N ILE A 19 -1.71 0.38 -3.01
CA ILE A 19 -1.30 0.59 -1.63
C ILE A 19 -0.26 1.71 -1.54
N ASN A 20 0.70 1.74 -2.45
CA ASN A 20 1.70 2.81 -2.50
C ASN A 20 1.05 4.18 -2.72
N ASN A 21 0.03 4.25 -3.57
CA ASN A 21 -0.73 5.47 -3.77
C ASN A 21 -1.46 5.91 -2.49
N GLU A 22 -1.99 4.95 -1.75
CA GLU A 22 -2.61 5.24 -0.46
C GLU A 22 -1.61 5.78 0.55
N ILE A 23 -0.40 5.25 0.57
CA ILE A 23 0.68 5.76 1.42
C ILE A 23 1.00 7.21 1.07
N GLY A 24 1.09 7.52 -0.22
CA GLY A 24 1.29 8.89 -0.67
C GLY A 24 0.17 9.83 -0.22
N HIS A 25 -1.06 9.35 -0.32
CA HIS A 25 -2.22 10.12 0.13
C HIS A 25 -2.19 10.35 1.65
N LEU A 26 -1.77 9.34 2.41
CA LEU A 26 -1.59 9.48 3.85
C LEU A 26 -0.57 10.57 4.19
N SER A 27 0.54 10.60 3.45
CA SER A 27 1.56 11.61 3.66
C SER A 27 1.01 13.02 3.44
N ASP A 28 0.19 13.20 2.40
CA ASP A 28 -0.46 14.47 2.13
C ASP A 28 -1.39 14.89 3.26
N LEU A 29 -2.17 13.96 3.77
CA LEU A 29 -3.07 14.21 4.88
C LEU A 29 -2.30 14.60 6.15
N TRP A 30 -1.18 13.95 6.38
CA TRP A 30 -0.32 14.26 7.52
C TRP A 30 0.28 15.66 7.39
N PHE A 31 0.74 16.02 6.20
CA PHE A 31 1.29 17.35 5.92
C PHE A 31 0.23 18.44 6.11
N ASP A 32 -1.01 18.18 5.75
CA ASP A 32 -2.12 19.10 5.94
C ASP A 32 -2.63 19.14 7.39
N GLU A 33 -2.00 18.42 8.29
CA GLU A 33 -2.36 18.33 9.71
C GLU A 33 -3.76 17.74 9.93
N LYS A 34 -4.27 16.99 8.96
CA LYS A 34 -5.54 16.29 9.09
C LYS A 34 -5.43 14.97 9.81
N LEU A 35 -4.20 14.45 9.95
CA LEU A 35 -3.91 13.22 10.67
C LEU A 35 -2.87 13.48 11.74
N SER A 36 -3.06 12.87 12.91
CA SER A 36 -2.05 12.92 13.96
C SER A 36 -0.90 11.96 13.63
N ASP A 37 0.26 12.18 14.25
CA ASP A 37 1.41 11.31 14.06
C ASP A 37 1.09 9.86 14.36
N LYS A 38 0.33 9.63 15.41
CA LYS A 38 -0.07 8.30 15.83
C LYS A 38 -0.91 7.60 14.77
N GLU A 39 -1.93 8.28 14.27
CA GLU A 39 -2.79 7.73 13.21
C GLU A 39 -2.01 7.48 11.93
N TYR A 40 -1.13 8.40 11.58
CA TYR A 40 -0.29 8.24 10.40
C TYR A 40 0.58 6.98 10.52
N CYS A 41 1.24 6.80 11.66
CA CYS A 41 2.09 5.64 11.88
C CYS A 41 1.30 4.33 11.83
N GLU A 42 0.14 4.29 12.46
CA GLU A 42 -0.69 3.09 12.47
C GLU A 42 -1.14 2.70 11.06
N ARG A 43 -1.64 3.66 10.30
CA ARG A 43 -2.09 3.42 8.93
C ARG A 43 -0.93 3.05 8.02
N PHE A 44 0.20 3.72 8.18
CA PHE A 44 1.38 3.45 7.40
C PHE A 44 1.87 2.01 7.63
N GLU A 45 1.94 1.58 8.87
CA GLU A 45 2.33 0.21 9.20
C GLU A 45 1.38 -0.82 8.61
N ASN A 46 0.07 -0.58 8.71
CA ASN A 46 -0.93 -1.48 8.15
C ASN A 46 -0.75 -1.63 6.64
N LEU A 47 -0.51 -0.53 5.95
CA LEU A 47 -0.29 -0.56 4.50
C LEU A 47 1.01 -1.27 4.14
N LYS A 48 2.06 -1.02 4.90
CA LYS A 48 3.34 -1.72 4.70
C LYS A 48 3.21 -3.22 4.91
N ASN A 49 2.47 -3.62 5.92
CA ASN A 49 2.24 -5.04 6.20
C ASN A 49 1.48 -5.70 5.04
N ARG A 50 0.53 -5.02 4.45
CA ARG A 50 -0.20 -5.53 3.28
C ARG A 50 0.73 -5.73 2.09
N ILE A 51 1.62 -4.79 1.83
CA ILE A 51 2.61 -4.92 0.76
C ILE A 51 3.50 -6.12 1.04
N ARG A 52 3.95 -6.27 2.28
CA ARG A 52 4.80 -7.38 2.68
C ARG A 52 4.12 -8.73 2.45
N GLU A 53 2.85 -8.84 2.80
CA GLU A 53 2.07 -10.05 2.57
C GLU A 53 1.95 -10.37 1.09
N LEU A 54 1.75 -9.35 0.26
CA LEU A 54 1.63 -9.53 -1.19
C LEU A 54 2.97 -9.93 -1.83
N GLN A 55 4.07 -9.47 -1.28
CA GLN A 55 5.41 -9.80 -1.78
C GLN A 55 5.91 -11.15 -1.25
N GLY A 56 5.44 -11.52 -0.09
CA GLY A 56 5.83 -12.77 0.54
C GLY A 56 5.08 -13.94 0.01
#